data_aefd78421e2e8e9612ec9a3ae7b44bc7
#
_entry.id   aefd78421e2e8e9612ec9a3ae7b44bc7
#
_cell.length_a   1.000
_cell.length_b   1.000
_cell.length_c   1.000
_cell.angle_alpha   90.00
_cell.angle_beta   90.00
_cell.angle_gamma   90.00
#
_symmetry.space_group_name_H-M   'P 1'
#
loop_
_entity.id
_entity.type
_entity.pdbx_description
1 polymer ?
#
loop_
_entity_poly.entity_id
_entity_poly.type
_entity_poly.pdbx_seq_one_letter_code
_entity_poly.pdbx_strand_id
1 'polypeptide(L)'
;MHRFPTARLGRAALILPVLLSTACASIPDLGAKPMPRAASAFASTQSLSATDNAWPAQGWWLRYGDARLSRLMEEALAGSPDLAVAAARLRTAEGFAQRAGSALKPSVDAFAQPELAKQSQNQAMPAAAIPNGWNSSGSLGLSFSLDLDLWGKNRAALRAANSDADAAKFELDQAQLALTTGVAGTYAELASLYAQRDTLGRALEIRTQTAKLVAQRVDVGLDTRAELKQAQARISQARADIEATDEAISLTKNAMAALLGAGPDRALTIERPSIGALQAQGLPANASIDLIGRRPDIAASRARVEAAAQRIKEARAAFYPNINLSALIGLQAFGLGNLFSGGSSFGSVSPAVSLPLFHGGALQGQYRGRRGQYDEAVALYDRQVIEALRETADAVTSQKKLVSRLAESRRALADFEEASSLARQRYEHGLATYLDVLSAEEGELSARQSVADLETRAFTLDVQLIRALGGGFSAA
;
A
#
# COMPACT_ATOMS: atom_id res chain seq x y z
N MET A 1 78.12 -23.24 -31.10
CA MET A 1 77.62 -24.33 -30.23
C MET A 1 77.30 -23.77 -28.87
N HIS A 2 76.01 -23.42 -28.62
CA HIS A 2 75.54 -23.07 -27.28
C HIS A 2 74.35 -23.96 -26.96
N ARG A 3 74.53 -24.83 -25.98
CA ARG A 3 73.51 -25.73 -25.44
C ARG A 3 72.54 -24.95 -24.50
N PHE A 4 71.28 -24.93 -24.79
CA PHE A 4 70.19 -24.47 -23.84
C PHE A 4 69.94 -25.53 -22.79
N PRO A 5 69.78 -25.20 -21.52
CA PRO A 5 69.38 -26.17 -20.45
C PRO A 5 67.91 -26.35 -20.47
N THR A 6 67.42 -27.53 -20.87
CA THR A 6 66.07 -28.01 -20.81
C THR A 6 65.78 -28.77 -19.50
N ALA A 7 65.61 -28.10 -18.39
CA ALA A 7 65.12 -28.84 -17.19
C ALA A 7 64.67 -27.92 -16.04
N ARG A 8 63.59 -27.14 -16.19
CA ARG A 8 62.87 -26.56 -15.05
C ARG A 8 61.40 -26.21 -15.31
N LEU A 9 60.84 -26.53 -16.46
CA LEU A 9 59.42 -26.24 -16.81
C LEU A 9 58.39 -27.27 -16.23
N GLY A 10 58.84 -28.46 -15.80
CA GLY A 10 57.93 -29.55 -15.41
C GLY A 10 57.29 -29.44 -14.02
N ARG A 11 57.85 -28.61 -13.11
CA ARG A 11 57.30 -28.48 -11.74
C ARG A 11 56.37 -27.29 -11.54
N ALA A 12 56.47 -26.26 -12.37
CA ALA A 12 55.59 -25.10 -12.33
C ALA A 12 54.21 -25.40 -12.95
N ALA A 13 54.15 -26.31 -13.93
CA ALA A 13 52.88 -26.68 -14.61
C ALA A 13 51.94 -27.54 -13.78
N LEU A 14 52.40 -28.21 -12.70
CA LEU A 14 51.57 -29.05 -11.81
C LEU A 14 51.01 -28.26 -10.61
N ILE A 15 51.57 -27.09 -10.28
CA ILE A 15 51.08 -26.27 -9.16
C ILE A 15 49.90 -25.35 -9.60
N LEU A 16 49.81 -25.00 -10.87
CA LEU A 16 48.77 -24.13 -11.41
C LEU A 16 47.35 -24.73 -11.29
N PRO A 17 47.08 -26.02 -11.60
CA PRO A 17 45.76 -26.61 -11.45
C PRO A 17 45.31 -26.81 -9.97
N VAL A 18 46.27 -26.98 -9.06
CA VAL A 18 45.94 -27.14 -7.61
C VAL A 18 45.57 -25.79 -6.97
N LEU A 19 46.18 -24.69 -7.39
CA LEU A 19 45.80 -23.33 -6.97
C LEU A 19 44.47 -22.88 -7.58
N LEU A 20 44.07 -23.35 -8.76
CA LEU A 20 42.79 -23.07 -9.41
C LEU A 20 41.64 -23.77 -8.73
N SER A 21 41.83 -24.93 -8.09
CA SER A 21 40.77 -25.67 -7.42
C SER A 21 40.38 -25.10 -6.03
N THR A 22 41.25 -24.30 -5.41
CA THR A 22 40.97 -23.66 -4.10
C THR A 22 40.48 -22.20 -4.25
N ALA A 23 40.51 -21.63 -5.44
CA ALA A 23 40.19 -20.22 -5.69
C ALA A 23 38.74 -20.00 -6.24
N CYS A 24 37.99 -21.06 -6.53
CA CYS A 24 36.60 -20.89 -6.91
C CYS A 24 35.79 -20.29 -5.75
N ALA A 25 35.11 -19.17 -6.01
CA ALA A 25 34.17 -18.59 -5.05
C ALA A 25 33.09 -19.62 -4.70
N SER A 26 33.23 -20.26 -3.53
CA SER A 26 32.25 -21.28 -3.05
C SER A 26 30.93 -20.60 -2.69
N ILE A 27 29.83 -21.20 -3.13
CA ILE A 27 28.48 -20.78 -2.72
C ILE A 27 28.29 -21.18 -1.26
N PRO A 28 28.00 -20.23 -0.33
CA PRO A 28 27.75 -20.55 1.07
C PRO A 28 26.53 -21.44 1.24
N ASP A 29 26.60 -22.45 2.09
CA ASP A 29 25.41 -23.12 2.56
C ASP A 29 24.76 -22.26 3.65
N LEU A 30 23.53 -21.82 3.40
CA LEU A 30 22.73 -20.98 4.30
C LEU A 30 21.58 -21.75 4.98
N GLY A 31 21.60 -23.08 4.88
CA GLY A 31 20.55 -23.93 5.39
C GLY A 31 19.21 -23.83 4.65
N ALA A 32 18.16 -24.45 5.18
CA ALA A 32 16.83 -24.46 4.60
C ALA A 32 16.24 -23.03 4.55
N LYS A 33 15.51 -22.73 3.48
CA LYS A 33 14.77 -21.46 3.35
C LYS A 33 13.52 -21.52 4.23
N PRO A 34 13.16 -20.46 4.97
CA PRO A 34 11.83 -20.37 5.53
C PRO A 34 10.81 -20.33 4.40
N MET A 35 9.65 -20.87 4.67
CA MET A 35 8.51 -20.83 3.72
C MET A 35 7.39 -20.02 4.34
N PRO A 36 6.64 -19.24 3.52
CA PRO A 36 5.41 -18.60 3.95
C PRO A 36 4.47 -19.63 4.60
N ARG A 37 3.90 -19.29 5.75
CA ARG A 37 2.98 -20.18 6.43
C ARG A 37 1.65 -20.25 5.67
N ALA A 38 1.07 -21.45 5.59
CA ALA A 38 -0.27 -21.63 5.07
C ALA A 38 -1.31 -21.02 6.03
N ALA A 39 -2.46 -20.56 5.52
CA ALA A 39 -3.56 -20.04 6.35
C ALA A 39 -3.98 -21.01 7.45
N SER A 40 -3.98 -22.31 7.15
CA SER A 40 -4.31 -23.39 8.09
C SER A 40 -3.36 -23.50 9.28
N ALA A 41 -2.15 -22.93 9.20
CA ALA A 41 -1.20 -22.89 10.32
C ALA A 41 -1.61 -21.86 11.39
N PHE A 42 -2.54 -20.94 11.08
CA PHE A 42 -3.06 -19.95 12.00
C PHE A 42 -4.41 -20.41 12.54
N ALA A 43 -4.50 -20.72 13.83
CA ALA A 43 -5.76 -21.13 14.45
C ALA A 43 -6.80 -19.98 14.41
N SER A 44 -7.81 -20.10 13.57
CA SER A 44 -8.82 -19.04 13.35
C SER A 44 -10.26 -19.56 13.18
N THR A 45 -10.46 -20.87 13.10
CA THR A 45 -11.77 -21.49 12.80
C THR A 45 -12.85 -21.22 13.86
N GLN A 46 -12.50 -21.08 15.13
CA GLN A 46 -13.45 -20.77 16.20
C GLN A 46 -13.84 -19.30 16.18
N SER A 47 -12.88 -18.38 15.96
CA SER A 47 -13.10 -16.94 15.96
C SER A 47 -13.79 -16.45 14.67
N LEU A 48 -13.55 -17.15 13.56
CA LEU A 48 -14.07 -16.83 12.23
C LEU A 48 -15.09 -17.87 11.78
N SER A 49 -16.02 -18.25 12.67
CA SER A 49 -17.11 -19.15 12.31
C SER A 49 -18.02 -18.50 11.26
N ALA A 50 -18.15 -19.14 10.10
CA ALA A 50 -18.92 -18.66 8.95
C ALA A 50 -20.43 -18.63 9.22
N THR A 51 -21.12 -17.69 8.56
CA THR A 51 -22.58 -17.55 8.56
C THR A 51 -23.17 -17.67 7.15
N ASP A 52 -22.43 -18.23 6.20
CA ASP A 52 -22.85 -18.52 4.81
C ASP A 52 -23.26 -17.28 3.99
N ASN A 53 -22.54 -16.17 4.17
CA ASN A 53 -22.74 -14.96 3.37
C ASN A 53 -21.82 -14.89 2.14
N ALA A 54 -22.21 -14.08 1.17
CA ALA A 54 -21.41 -13.84 -0.02
C ALA A 54 -20.21 -12.91 0.29
N TRP A 55 -19.10 -13.10 -0.44
CA TRP A 55 -17.98 -12.18 -0.43
C TRP A 55 -18.40 -10.80 -0.96
N PRO A 56 -17.79 -9.71 -0.47
CA PRO A 56 -17.98 -8.40 -1.07
C PRO A 56 -17.67 -8.43 -2.58
N ALA A 57 -18.46 -7.72 -3.38
CA ALA A 57 -18.22 -7.53 -4.80
C ALA A 57 -17.50 -6.19 -5.04
N GLN A 58 -16.88 -6.03 -6.22
CA GLN A 58 -16.46 -4.70 -6.66
C GLN A 58 -17.68 -3.77 -6.71
N GLY A 59 -17.51 -2.50 -6.28
CA GLY A 59 -18.66 -1.59 -6.15
C GLY A 59 -19.55 -1.89 -4.94
N TRP A 60 -19.00 -2.53 -3.90
CA TRP A 60 -19.70 -2.94 -2.68
C TRP A 60 -20.57 -1.84 -2.04
N TRP A 61 -20.26 -0.56 -2.26
CA TRP A 61 -21.03 0.59 -1.75
C TRP A 61 -22.40 0.75 -2.39
N LEU A 62 -22.62 0.19 -3.58
CA LEU A 62 -23.92 0.24 -4.28
C LEU A 62 -25.03 -0.47 -3.50
N ARG A 63 -24.69 -1.45 -2.67
CA ARG A 63 -25.66 -2.17 -1.83
C ARG A 63 -26.34 -1.29 -0.79
N TYR A 64 -25.75 -0.14 -0.45
CA TYR A 64 -26.36 0.80 0.49
C TYR A 64 -27.52 1.59 -0.13
N GLY A 65 -27.69 1.56 -1.44
CA GLY A 65 -28.77 2.25 -2.15
C GLY A 65 -28.70 3.79 -2.07
N ASP A 66 -27.57 4.34 -1.60
CA ASP A 66 -27.39 5.78 -1.47
C ASP A 66 -26.67 6.33 -2.71
N ALA A 67 -27.43 7.04 -3.56
CA ALA A 67 -26.90 7.66 -4.76
C ALA A 67 -25.86 8.79 -4.48
N ARG A 68 -25.93 9.41 -3.27
CA ARG A 68 -24.95 10.43 -2.87
C ARG A 68 -23.61 9.79 -2.58
N LEU A 69 -23.59 8.71 -1.82
CA LEU A 69 -22.38 7.92 -1.57
C LEU A 69 -21.78 7.41 -2.88
N SER A 70 -22.60 6.88 -3.79
CA SER A 70 -22.13 6.36 -5.07
C SER A 70 -21.45 7.45 -5.91
N ARG A 71 -22.02 8.65 -6.00
CA ARG A 71 -21.39 9.78 -6.69
C ARG A 71 -20.05 10.20 -6.06
N LEU A 72 -19.96 10.24 -4.73
CA LEU A 72 -18.71 10.56 -4.03
C LEU A 72 -17.64 9.49 -4.29
N MET A 73 -18.02 8.21 -4.35
CA MET A 73 -17.11 7.12 -4.71
C MET A 73 -16.55 7.25 -6.12
N GLU A 74 -17.43 7.54 -7.10
CA GLU A 74 -17.02 7.74 -8.49
C GLU A 74 -16.09 8.94 -8.64
N GLU A 75 -16.40 10.05 -7.98
CA GLU A 75 -15.58 11.25 -7.96
C GLU A 75 -14.21 10.99 -7.33
N ALA A 76 -14.16 10.30 -6.18
CA ALA A 76 -12.92 9.93 -5.50
C ALA A 76 -12.04 9.03 -6.37
N LEU A 77 -12.63 8.00 -6.98
CA LEU A 77 -11.90 7.07 -7.87
C LEU A 77 -11.33 7.76 -9.11
N ALA A 78 -12.02 8.78 -9.63
CA ALA A 78 -11.57 9.56 -10.78
C ALA A 78 -10.55 10.65 -10.43
N GLY A 79 -10.67 11.27 -9.24
CA GLY A 79 -9.94 12.48 -8.87
C GLY A 79 -8.80 12.29 -7.88
N SER A 80 -8.68 11.14 -7.21
CA SER A 80 -7.72 10.96 -6.11
C SER A 80 -6.25 11.03 -6.55
N PRO A 81 -5.45 11.97 -6.00
CA PRO A 81 -4.01 12.02 -6.23
C PRO A 81 -3.28 10.77 -5.71
N ASP A 82 -3.76 10.14 -4.63
CA ASP A 82 -3.14 8.94 -4.06
C ASP A 82 -3.24 7.74 -5.02
N LEU A 83 -4.36 7.60 -5.73
CA LEU A 83 -4.49 6.60 -6.80
C LEU A 83 -3.56 6.91 -7.97
N ALA A 84 -3.41 8.18 -8.34
CA ALA A 84 -2.48 8.58 -9.39
C ALA A 84 -1.03 8.25 -9.02
N VAL A 85 -0.64 8.44 -7.75
CA VAL A 85 0.68 8.02 -7.21
C VAL A 85 0.84 6.51 -7.29
N ALA A 86 -0.14 5.73 -6.87
CA ALA A 86 -0.08 4.26 -6.93
C ALA A 86 0.03 3.77 -8.39
N ALA A 87 -0.75 4.34 -9.31
CA ALA A 87 -0.66 4.03 -10.74
C ALA A 87 0.69 4.42 -11.35
N ALA A 88 1.30 5.53 -10.90
CA ALA A 88 2.64 5.92 -11.33
C ALA A 88 3.71 4.94 -10.84
N ARG A 89 3.59 4.42 -9.61
CA ARG A 89 4.48 3.38 -9.07
C ARG A 89 4.38 2.08 -9.86
N LEU A 90 3.18 1.68 -10.27
CA LEU A 90 2.99 0.52 -11.16
C LEU A 90 3.73 0.72 -12.48
N ARG A 91 3.53 1.86 -13.18
CA ARG A 91 4.25 2.17 -14.43
C ARG A 91 5.78 2.15 -14.24
N THR A 92 6.26 2.62 -13.10
CA THR A 92 7.69 2.58 -12.76
C THR A 92 8.19 1.13 -12.64
N ALA A 93 7.45 0.28 -11.94
CA ALA A 93 7.80 -1.14 -11.78
C ALA A 93 7.75 -1.90 -13.13
N GLU A 94 6.76 -1.63 -13.98
CA GLU A 94 6.67 -2.15 -15.35
C GLU A 94 7.87 -1.70 -16.21
N GLY A 95 8.29 -0.45 -16.09
CA GLY A 95 9.49 0.07 -16.74
C GLY A 95 10.77 -0.68 -16.29
N PHE A 96 10.89 -1.00 -15.01
CA PHE A 96 12.00 -1.81 -14.50
C PHE A 96 11.95 -3.26 -15.02
N ALA A 97 10.76 -3.86 -15.11
CA ALA A 97 10.58 -5.18 -15.70
C ALA A 97 10.97 -5.19 -17.20
N GLN A 98 10.56 -4.18 -17.96
CA GLN A 98 10.95 -3.99 -19.35
C GLN A 98 12.49 -3.85 -19.48
N ARG A 99 13.11 -3.04 -18.62
CA ARG A 99 14.56 -2.90 -18.57
C ARG A 99 15.27 -4.21 -18.22
N ALA A 100 14.76 -4.97 -17.24
CA ALA A 100 15.32 -6.28 -16.91
C ALA A 100 15.21 -7.25 -18.10
N GLY A 101 14.09 -7.20 -18.86
CA GLY A 101 13.88 -7.99 -20.06
C GLY A 101 14.83 -7.65 -21.20
N SER A 102 15.32 -6.41 -21.29
CA SER A 102 16.27 -6.01 -22.33
C SER A 102 17.63 -6.71 -22.20
N ALA A 103 18.03 -7.11 -20.98
CA ALA A 103 19.26 -7.86 -20.75
C ALA A 103 19.28 -9.26 -21.39
N LEU A 104 18.12 -9.78 -21.83
CA LEU A 104 17.98 -11.06 -22.57
C LEU A 104 18.00 -10.87 -24.09
N LYS A 105 18.11 -9.64 -24.57
CA LYS A 105 18.10 -9.30 -25.99
C LYS A 105 19.44 -8.74 -26.39
N PRO A 106 19.86 -8.84 -27.67
CA PRO A 106 21.06 -8.19 -28.14
C PRO A 106 20.91 -6.66 -28.02
N SER A 107 22.00 -6.00 -27.59
CA SER A 107 22.16 -4.56 -27.75
C SER A 107 22.90 -4.27 -29.05
N VAL A 108 22.53 -3.18 -29.70
CA VAL A 108 23.20 -2.66 -30.90
C VAL A 108 23.45 -1.18 -30.69
N ASP A 109 24.71 -0.79 -30.71
CA ASP A 109 25.10 0.58 -30.49
C ASP A 109 25.91 1.07 -31.70
N ALA A 110 25.69 2.28 -32.18
CA ALA A 110 26.52 2.95 -33.17
C ALA A 110 27.57 3.80 -32.45
N PHE A 111 28.76 3.79 -32.94
CA PHE A 111 29.85 4.63 -32.43
C PHE A 111 30.55 5.37 -33.54
N ALA A 112 31.03 6.55 -33.24
CA ALA A 112 31.91 7.36 -34.08
C ALA A 112 32.99 7.97 -33.19
N GLN A 113 34.24 7.65 -33.44
CA GLN A 113 35.39 8.07 -32.64
C GLN A 113 36.42 8.74 -33.54
N PRO A 114 36.29 10.04 -33.87
CA PRO A 114 37.35 10.81 -34.47
C PRO A 114 38.40 11.11 -33.40
N GLU A 115 39.66 10.95 -33.75
CA GLU A 115 40.80 11.21 -32.87
C GLU A 115 41.86 12.05 -33.61
N LEU A 116 42.44 13.01 -32.90
CA LEU A 116 43.63 13.73 -33.32
C LEU A 116 44.71 13.53 -32.24
N ALA A 117 45.71 12.72 -32.54
CA ALA A 117 46.70 12.34 -31.57
C ALA A 117 48.14 12.56 -32.11
N LYS A 118 49.02 12.95 -31.20
CA LYS A 118 50.48 12.93 -31.44
C LYS A 118 51.04 11.76 -30.63
N GLN A 119 51.55 10.76 -31.33
CA GLN A 119 52.14 9.59 -30.68
C GLN A 119 53.54 9.90 -30.15
N SER A 120 53.88 9.36 -28.97
CA SER A 120 55.20 9.45 -28.41
C SER A 120 56.18 8.54 -29.21
N GLN A 121 57.32 9.05 -29.53
CA GLN A 121 58.41 8.22 -30.21
C GLN A 121 59.10 7.27 -29.22
N ASN A 122 58.91 7.43 -27.91
CA ASN A 122 59.41 6.56 -26.83
C ASN A 122 58.49 5.40 -26.53
N GLN A 123 57.95 4.71 -27.55
CA GLN A 123 57.15 3.52 -27.44
C GLN A 123 57.92 2.26 -27.84
N ALA A 124 57.32 1.08 -27.62
CA ALA A 124 57.91 -0.21 -27.95
C ALA A 124 58.01 -0.47 -29.46
N MET A 125 57.54 0.44 -30.32
CA MET A 125 57.66 0.37 -31.77
C MET A 125 58.85 1.14 -32.23
N PRO A 126 59.51 0.69 -33.35
CA PRO A 126 60.64 1.46 -33.96
C PRO A 126 60.16 2.86 -34.35
N ALA A 127 60.97 3.89 -34.04
CA ALA A 127 60.64 5.30 -34.30
C ALA A 127 60.24 5.58 -35.76
N ALA A 128 60.85 4.83 -36.71
CA ALA A 128 60.55 4.93 -38.13
C ALA A 128 59.12 4.49 -38.52
N ALA A 129 58.46 3.69 -37.68
CA ALA A 129 57.06 3.21 -37.86
C ALA A 129 56.03 4.11 -37.18
N ILE A 130 56.45 5.11 -36.40
CA ILE A 130 55.57 6.03 -35.68
C ILE A 130 55.39 7.30 -36.50
N PRO A 131 54.14 7.68 -36.85
CA PRO A 131 53.91 8.91 -37.60
C PRO A 131 54.33 10.14 -36.81
N ASN A 132 55.07 11.05 -37.48
CA ASN A 132 55.53 12.30 -36.86
C ASN A 132 54.35 13.33 -36.74
N GLY A 133 54.37 14.09 -35.67
CA GLY A 133 53.42 15.20 -35.50
C GLY A 133 51.99 14.76 -35.05
N TRP A 134 51.06 15.64 -35.27
CA TRP A 134 49.64 15.39 -35.00
C TRP A 134 49.00 14.68 -36.20
N ASN A 135 48.42 13.54 -35.94
CA ASN A 135 47.76 12.73 -36.97
C ASN A 135 46.28 12.49 -36.60
N SER A 136 45.43 12.58 -37.60
CA SER A 136 44.03 12.22 -37.42
C SER A 136 43.83 10.72 -37.62
N SER A 137 42.95 10.13 -36.84
CA SER A 137 42.39 8.78 -37.02
C SER A 137 40.92 8.78 -36.75
N GLY A 138 40.20 7.77 -37.17
CA GLY A 138 38.79 7.66 -36.87
C GLY A 138 38.27 6.26 -37.04
N SER A 139 37.25 5.96 -36.26
CA SER A 139 36.45 4.75 -36.41
C SER A 139 34.97 5.09 -36.36
N LEU A 140 34.19 4.42 -37.20
CA LEU A 140 32.72 4.49 -37.27
C LEU A 140 32.22 3.07 -37.43
N GLY A 141 31.20 2.68 -36.62
CA GLY A 141 30.70 1.33 -36.72
C GLY A 141 29.51 1.03 -35.84
N LEU A 142 29.14 -0.24 -35.85
CA LEU A 142 28.12 -0.83 -35.01
C LEU A 142 28.76 -1.88 -34.10
N SER A 143 28.42 -1.85 -32.83
CA SER A 143 28.75 -2.87 -31.85
C SER A 143 27.52 -3.63 -31.43
N PHE A 144 27.64 -4.94 -31.33
CA PHE A 144 26.62 -5.87 -30.86
C PHE A 144 27.12 -6.52 -29.58
N SER A 145 26.21 -6.70 -28.61
CA SER A 145 26.51 -7.47 -27.40
C SER A 145 25.27 -8.30 -26.99
N LEU A 146 25.51 -9.56 -26.64
CA LEU A 146 24.49 -10.50 -26.19
C LEU A 146 25.02 -11.37 -25.06
N ASP A 147 24.42 -11.28 -23.88
CA ASP A 147 24.66 -12.23 -22.79
C ASP A 147 23.83 -13.49 -23.03
N LEU A 148 24.47 -14.64 -23.10
CA LEU A 148 23.81 -15.92 -23.42
C LEU A 148 23.00 -16.45 -22.23
N ASP A 149 23.15 -15.87 -21.05
CA ASP A 149 22.39 -16.19 -19.81
C ASP A 149 22.23 -17.70 -19.54
N LEU A 150 23.28 -18.49 -19.70
CA LEU A 150 23.21 -19.94 -19.57
C LEU A 150 22.74 -20.40 -18.20
N TRP A 151 23.13 -19.66 -17.15
CA TRP A 151 22.80 -19.96 -15.75
C TRP A 151 21.54 -19.27 -15.26
N GLY A 152 20.87 -18.51 -16.11
CA GLY A 152 19.59 -17.85 -15.82
C GLY A 152 19.68 -16.66 -14.90
N LYS A 153 20.80 -15.95 -14.83
CA LYS A 153 20.97 -14.72 -14.06
C LYS A 153 19.98 -13.63 -14.51
N ASN A 154 19.97 -13.31 -15.81
CA ASN A 154 19.13 -12.27 -16.38
C ASN A 154 17.65 -12.72 -16.40
N ARG A 155 17.37 -14.01 -16.65
CA ARG A 155 16.01 -14.57 -16.52
C ARG A 155 15.50 -14.51 -15.09
N ALA A 156 16.35 -14.71 -14.08
CA ALA A 156 15.96 -14.58 -12.67
C ALA A 156 15.71 -13.11 -12.31
N ALA A 157 16.54 -12.18 -12.78
CA ALA A 157 16.35 -10.74 -12.61
C ALA A 157 15.03 -10.26 -13.25
N LEU A 158 14.70 -10.70 -14.48
CA LEU A 158 13.43 -10.40 -15.13
C LEU A 158 12.24 -10.94 -14.32
N ARG A 159 12.30 -12.20 -13.86
CA ARG A 159 11.23 -12.77 -13.02
C ARG A 159 11.05 -12.00 -11.72
N ALA A 160 12.15 -11.57 -11.08
CA ALA A 160 12.08 -10.73 -9.89
C ALA A 160 11.38 -9.40 -10.18
N ALA A 161 11.75 -8.73 -11.27
CA ALA A 161 11.16 -7.47 -11.68
C ALA A 161 9.67 -7.59 -12.07
N ASN A 162 9.28 -8.69 -12.72
CA ASN A 162 7.87 -8.96 -13.00
C ASN A 162 7.07 -9.15 -11.69
N SER A 163 7.60 -9.94 -10.75
CA SER A 163 6.94 -10.09 -9.44
C SER A 163 6.86 -8.77 -8.65
N ASP A 164 7.83 -7.87 -8.81
CA ASP A 164 7.74 -6.51 -8.24
C ASP A 164 6.63 -5.67 -8.94
N ALA A 165 6.45 -5.82 -10.24
CA ALA A 165 5.37 -5.17 -10.97
C ALA A 165 3.99 -5.72 -10.56
N ASP A 166 3.88 -7.05 -10.36
CA ASP A 166 2.67 -7.67 -9.81
C ASP A 166 2.38 -7.14 -8.39
N ALA A 167 3.40 -7.00 -7.54
CA ALA A 167 3.24 -6.39 -6.21
C ALA A 167 2.72 -4.96 -6.31
N ALA A 168 3.27 -4.14 -7.21
CA ALA A 168 2.83 -2.75 -7.41
C ALA A 168 1.40 -2.68 -7.96
N LYS A 169 0.96 -3.65 -8.78
CA LYS A 169 -0.44 -3.78 -9.23
C LYS A 169 -1.37 -4.03 -8.05
N PHE A 170 -1.05 -5.00 -7.20
CA PHE A 170 -1.85 -5.29 -6.00
C PHE A 170 -1.83 -4.11 -4.99
N GLU A 171 -0.76 -3.33 -4.95
CA GLU A 171 -0.71 -2.10 -4.15
C GLU A 171 -1.61 -1.00 -4.69
N LEU A 172 -1.81 -0.91 -6.00
CA LEU A 172 -2.83 -0.03 -6.61
C LEU A 172 -4.23 -0.47 -6.19
N ASP A 173 -4.53 -1.79 -6.24
CA ASP A 173 -5.81 -2.33 -5.77
C ASP A 173 -6.03 -2.05 -4.27
N GLN A 174 -4.97 -2.16 -3.45
CA GLN A 174 -5.00 -1.81 -2.03
C GLN A 174 -5.26 -0.32 -1.81
N ALA A 175 -4.65 0.56 -2.59
CA ALA A 175 -4.90 2.00 -2.53
C ALA A 175 -6.35 2.33 -2.90
N GLN A 176 -6.92 1.66 -3.89
CA GLN A 176 -8.32 1.80 -4.27
C GLN A 176 -9.26 1.34 -3.14
N LEU A 177 -8.97 0.22 -2.50
CA LEU A 177 -9.71 -0.27 -1.33
C LEU A 177 -9.62 0.73 -0.17
N ALA A 178 -8.42 1.23 0.12
CA ALA A 178 -8.20 2.20 1.19
C ALA A 178 -8.97 3.51 0.93
N LEU A 179 -8.96 4.01 -0.30
CA LEU A 179 -9.72 5.20 -0.69
C LEU A 179 -11.21 5.00 -0.53
N THR A 180 -11.77 3.92 -1.11
CA THR A 180 -13.22 3.67 -1.06
C THR A 180 -13.72 3.45 0.36
N THR A 181 -12.96 2.71 1.19
CA THR A 181 -13.30 2.54 2.61
C THR A 181 -13.09 3.82 3.42
N GLY A 182 -12.11 4.66 3.06
CA GLY A 182 -11.91 5.99 3.63
C GLY A 182 -13.08 6.93 3.35
N VAL A 183 -13.54 7.01 2.10
CA VAL A 183 -14.74 7.79 1.70
C VAL A 183 -15.97 7.32 2.47
N ALA A 184 -16.21 6.00 2.53
CA ALA A 184 -17.36 5.46 3.27
C ALA A 184 -17.26 5.72 4.78
N GLY A 185 -16.05 5.62 5.36
CA GLY A 185 -15.82 5.93 6.77
C GLY A 185 -16.10 7.39 7.10
N THR A 186 -15.60 8.32 6.29
CA THR A 186 -15.86 9.76 6.45
C THR A 186 -17.35 10.10 6.22
N TYR A 187 -18.00 9.38 5.28
CA TYR A 187 -19.45 9.51 5.07
C TYR A 187 -20.27 9.05 6.28
N ALA A 188 -19.84 7.95 6.91
CA ALA A 188 -20.44 7.47 8.16
C ALA A 188 -20.28 8.46 9.31
N GLU A 189 -19.07 9.04 9.46
CA GLU A 189 -18.79 10.06 10.46
C GLU A 189 -19.65 11.31 10.24
N LEU A 190 -19.79 11.76 9.00
CA LEU A 190 -20.66 12.88 8.66
C LEU A 190 -22.12 12.58 9.01
N ALA A 191 -22.59 11.35 8.77
CA ALA A 191 -23.94 10.93 9.18
C ALA A 191 -24.12 10.95 10.69
N SER A 192 -23.11 10.50 11.45
CA SER A 192 -23.10 10.53 12.92
C SER A 192 -23.21 11.97 13.44
N LEU A 193 -22.41 12.88 12.91
CA LEU A 193 -22.43 14.28 13.31
C LEU A 193 -23.78 14.95 13.02
N TYR A 194 -24.43 14.63 11.91
CA TYR A 194 -25.77 15.13 11.64
C TYR A 194 -26.82 14.54 12.60
N ALA A 195 -26.73 13.27 12.97
CA ALA A 195 -27.61 12.66 13.96
C ALA A 195 -27.39 13.27 15.36
N GLN A 196 -26.13 13.55 15.74
CA GLN A 196 -25.81 14.28 16.96
C GLN A 196 -26.39 15.70 16.96
N ARG A 197 -26.22 16.43 15.86
CA ARG A 197 -26.79 17.77 15.69
C ARG A 197 -28.31 17.79 15.84
N ASP A 198 -29.01 16.81 15.25
CA ASP A 198 -30.47 16.69 15.39
C ASP A 198 -30.87 16.41 16.85
N THR A 199 -30.09 15.57 17.55
CA THR A 199 -30.29 15.27 18.98
C THR A 199 -30.11 16.51 19.83
N LEU A 200 -29.05 17.30 19.59
CA LEU A 200 -28.80 18.57 20.27
C LEU A 200 -29.86 19.63 19.93
N GLY A 201 -30.35 19.67 18.69
CA GLY A 201 -31.42 20.54 18.28
C GLY A 201 -32.71 20.26 19.05
N ARG A 202 -33.08 18.98 19.23
CA ARG A 202 -34.23 18.57 20.05
C ARG A 202 -34.00 18.88 21.52
N ALA A 203 -32.80 18.69 22.06
CA ALA A 203 -32.46 19.07 23.44
C ALA A 203 -32.62 20.58 23.65
N LEU A 204 -32.20 21.40 22.71
CA LEU A 204 -32.39 22.85 22.75
C LEU A 204 -33.86 23.24 22.78
N GLU A 205 -34.68 22.58 21.97
CA GLU A 205 -36.15 22.79 21.99
C GLU A 205 -36.74 22.48 23.36
N ILE A 206 -36.48 21.29 23.91
CA ILE A 206 -36.96 20.85 25.23
C ILE A 206 -36.50 21.83 26.32
N ARG A 207 -35.19 22.16 26.38
CA ARG A 207 -34.61 23.10 27.35
C ARG A 207 -35.24 24.49 27.27
N THR A 208 -35.59 24.94 26.04
CA THR A 208 -36.27 26.22 25.84
C THR A 208 -37.70 26.19 26.41
N GLN A 209 -38.45 25.08 26.22
CA GLN A 209 -39.77 24.88 26.78
C GLN A 209 -39.70 24.82 28.31
N THR A 210 -38.78 24.05 28.88
CA THR A 210 -38.58 23.95 30.33
C THR A 210 -38.19 25.29 30.94
N ALA A 211 -37.28 26.07 30.32
CA ALA A 211 -36.92 27.40 30.81
C ALA A 211 -38.13 28.39 30.82
N LYS A 212 -39.00 28.29 29.82
CA LYS A 212 -40.24 29.09 29.79
C LYS A 212 -41.19 28.71 30.95
N LEU A 213 -41.33 27.41 31.24
CA LEU A 213 -42.11 26.94 32.37
C LEU A 213 -41.52 27.43 33.72
N VAL A 214 -40.17 27.30 33.89
CA VAL A 214 -39.49 27.81 35.10
C VAL A 214 -39.70 29.32 35.24
N ALA A 215 -39.64 30.11 34.17
CA ALA A 215 -39.89 31.56 34.22
C ALA A 215 -41.30 31.88 34.71
N GLN A 216 -42.33 31.20 34.20
CA GLN A 216 -43.73 31.35 34.64
C GLN A 216 -43.91 31.01 36.12
N ARG A 217 -43.23 30.00 36.63
CA ARG A 217 -43.28 29.59 38.04
C ARG A 217 -42.56 30.54 38.95
N VAL A 218 -41.46 31.16 38.48
CA VAL A 218 -40.76 32.25 39.20
C VAL A 218 -41.65 33.48 39.33
N ASP A 219 -42.38 33.85 38.27
CA ASP A 219 -43.28 35.02 38.27
C ASP A 219 -44.41 34.88 39.28
N VAL A 220 -44.85 33.66 39.54
CA VAL A 220 -45.89 33.38 40.58
C VAL A 220 -45.31 32.94 41.92
N GLY A 221 -43.97 33.02 42.09
CA GLY A 221 -43.28 32.76 43.37
C GLY A 221 -43.16 31.28 43.76
N LEU A 222 -43.34 30.34 42.80
CA LEU A 222 -43.20 28.87 43.01
C LEU A 222 -41.78 28.36 42.81
N ASP A 223 -40.97 29.06 42.06
CA ASP A 223 -39.54 28.77 41.80
C ASP A 223 -38.66 30.00 42.07
N THR A 224 -37.35 29.80 42.10
CA THR A 224 -36.37 30.86 42.40
C THR A 224 -35.69 31.41 41.15
N ARG A 225 -35.10 32.60 41.25
CA ARG A 225 -34.27 33.16 40.18
C ARG A 225 -33.04 32.30 39.89
N ALA A 226 -32.56 31.50 40.85
CA ALA A 226 -31.43 30.60 40.65
C ALA A 226 -31.78 29.50 39.62
N GLU A 227 -32.95 28.86 39.74
CA GLU A 227 -33.44 27.85 38.81
C GLU A 227 -33.65 28.42 37.39
N LEU A 228 -34.21 29.66 37.31
CA LEU A 228 -34.32 30.35 36.02
C LEU A 228 -32.95 30.59 35.36
N LYS A 229 -31.99 31.05 36.15
CA LYS A 229 -30.62 31.25 35.62
C LYS A 229 -29.96 29.96 35.20
N GLN A 230 -30.18 28.87 35.92
CA GLN A 230 -29.68 27.54 35.54
C GLN A 230 -30.33 27.06 34.25
N ALA A 231 -31.64 27.21 34.08
CA ALA A 231 -32.35 26.87 32.85
C ALA A 231 -31.84 27.69 31.64
N GLN A 232 -31.63 28.99 31.83
CA GLN A 232 -31.04 29.85 30.79
C GLN A 232 -29.60 29.44 30.41
N ALA A 233 -28.77 29.07 31.40
CA ALA A 233 -27.40 28.59 31.16
C ALA A 233 -27.41 27.29 30.32
N ARG A 234 -28.36 26.38 30.57
CA ARG A 234 -28.52 25.13 29.79
C ARG A 234 -28.91 25.38 28.33
N ILE A 235 -29.70 26.41 28.03
CA ILE A 235 -29.99 26.84 26.65
C ILE A 235 -28.71 27.32 25.97
N SER A 236 -27.96 28.20 26.66
CA SER A 236 -26.70 28.72 26.10
C SER A 236 -25.68 27.60 25.83
N GLN A 237 -25.58 26.63 26.75
CA GLN A 237 -24.74 25.46 26.58
C GLN A 237 -25.18 24.62 25.35
N ALA A 238 -26.47 24.33 25.19
CA ALA A 238 -26.97 23.57 24.05
C ALA A 238 -26.68 24.28 22.71
N ARG A 239 -26.75 25.61 22.67
CA ARG A 239 -26.37 26.37 21.47
C ARG A 239 -24.87 26.26 21.17
N ALA A 240 -24.03 26.35 22.20
CA ALA A 240 -22.58 26.19 22.05
C ALA A 240 -22.24 24.77 21.55
N ASP A 241 -22.92 23.73 22.04
CA ASP A 241 -22.72 22.34 21.62
C ASP A 241 -23.14 22.14 20.15
N ILE A 242 -24.21 22.81 19.69
CA ILE A 242 -24.65 22.81 18.28
C ILE A 242 -23.58 23.46 17.39
N GLU A 243 -23.05 24.63 17.76
CA GLU A 243 -22.00 25.33 17.00
C GLU A 243 -20.74 24.47 16.88
N ALA A 244 -20.33 23.79 17.96
CA ALA A 244 -19.19 22.87 17.94
C ALA A 244 -19.44 21.67 17.02
N THR A 245 -20.67 21.17 16.96
CA THR A 245 -21.06 20.08 16.05
C THR A 245 -21.09 20.57 14.59
N ASP A 246 -21.58 21.77 14.32
CA ASP A 246 -21.59 22.40 12.99
C ASP A 246 -20.16 22.67 12.50
N GLU A 247 -19.22 23.03 13.38
CA GLU A 247 -17.79 23.06 13.08
C GLU A 247 -17.26 21.69 12.68
N ALA A 248 -17.53 20.64 13.47
CA ALA A 248 -17.10 19.28 13.18
C ALA A 248 -17.66 18.76 11.85
N ILE A 249 -18.92 19.06 11.51
CA ILE A 249 -19.54 18.76 10.21
C ILE A 249 -18.74 19.43 9.08
N SER A 250 -18.40 20.70 9.26
CA SER A 250 -17.65 21.46 8.25
C SER A 250 -16.23 20.90 8.03
N LEU A 251 -15.53 20.55 9.12
CA LEU A 251 -14.21 19.92 9.05
C LEU A 251 -14.26 18.54 8.40
N THR A 252 -15.26 17.73 8.71
CA THR A 252 -15.46 16.41 8.09
C THR A 252 -15.78 16.53 6.60
N LYS A 253 -16.54 17.54 6.18
CA LYS A 253 -16.76 17.84 4.75
C LYS A 253 -15.47 18.25 4.05
N ASN A 254 -14.61 19.04 4.71
CA ASN A 254 -13.29 19.38 4.16
C ASN A 254 -12.41 18.13 3.98
N ALA A 255 -12.40 17.22 4.96
CA ALA A 255 -11.71 15.95 4.86
C ALA A 255 -12.25 15.09 3.70
N MET A 256 -13.57 15.06 3.52
CA MET A 256 -14.20 14.39 2.38
C MET A 256 -13.75 15.00 1.06
N ALA A 257 -13.75 16.33 0.91
CA ALA A 257 -13.29 17.01 -0.31
C ALA A 257 -11.83 16.65 -0.64
N ALA A 258 -10.98 16.53 0.36
CA ALA A 258 -9.59 16.08 0.18
C ALA A 258 -9.50 14.63 -0.36
N LEU A 259 -10.34 13.71 0.15
CA LEU A 259 -10.43 12.34 -0.39
C LEU A 259 -10.92 12.30 -1.84
N LEU A 260 -11.77 13.24 -2.23
CA LEU A 260 -12.23 13.41 -3.62
C LEU A 260 -11.13 13.99 -4.54
N GLY A 261 -10.00 14.41 -3.99
CA GLY A 261 -8.95 15.12 -4.73
C GLY A 261 -9.33 16.57 -5.10
N ALA A 262 -10.30 17.14 -4.38
CA ALA A 262 -10.84 18.46 -4.65
C ALA A 262 -10.44 19.50 -3.58
N GLY A 263 -10.53 20.77 -3.94
CA GLY A 263 -10.29 21.88 -3.01
C GLY A 263 -11.46 22.08 -2.01
N PRO A 264 -11.29 22.96 -1.00
CA PRO A 264 -12.25 23.14 0.10
C PRO A 264 -13.65 23.62 -0.38
N ASP A 265 -13.77 24.31 -1.50
CA ASP A 265 -15.08 24.75 -2.01
C ASP A 265 -15.98 23.56 -2.37
N ARG A 266 -15.41 22.40 -2.72
CA ARG A 266 -16.17 21.16 -2.93
C ARG A 266 -16.91 20.72 -1.67
N ALA A 267 -16.36 20.99 -0.48
CA ALA A 267 -16.98 20.67 0.80
C ALA A 267 -18.34 21.35 0.98
N LEU A 268 -18.51 22.57 0.45
CA LEU A 268 -19.75 23.36 0.57
C LEU A 268 -20.94 22.69 -0.13
N THR A 269 -20.68 21.86 -1.15
CA THR A 269 -21.71 21.19 -1.94
C THR A 269 -21.98 19.74 -1.50
N ILE A 270 -21.28 19.27 -0.46
CA ILE A 270 -21.52 17.92 0.10
C ILE A 270 -22.82 17.93 0.88
N GLU A 271 -23.77 17.14 0.40
CA GLU A 271 -25.09 17.01 1.01
C GLU A 271 -25.02 16.14 2.28
N ARG A 272 -26.05 16.30 3.14
CA ARG A 272 -26.23 15.43 4.30
C ARG A 272 -26.39 13.97 3.85
N PRO A 273 -25.67 13.00 4.49
CA PRO A 273 -25.83 11.58 4.22
C PRO A 273 -27.27 11.08 4.44
N SER A 274 -27.67 10.09 3.64
CA SER A 274 -28.95 9.41 3.76
C SER A 274 -28.71 7.91 3.95
N ILE A 275 -28.15 7.56 5.11
CA ILE A 275 -27.89 6.14 5.44
C ILE A 275 -29.15 5.55 6.03
N GLY A 276 -29.70 4.53 5.35
CA GLY A 276 -30.82 3.72 5.89
C GLY A 276 -30.34 2.78 7.00
N ALA A 277 -31.28 2.17 7.73
CA ALA A 277 -30.96 1.15 8.72
C ALA A 277 -30.25 -0.03 8.08
N LEU A 278 -28.99 -0.27 8.44
CA LEU A 278 -28.19 -1.37 7.93
C LEU A 278 -28.41 -2.62 8.75
N GLN A 279 -28.60 -3.75 8.06
CA GLN A 279 -28.53 -5.07 8.69
C GLN A 279 -27.08 -5.52 8.73
N ALA A 280 -26.61 -5.95 9.91
CA ALA A 280 -25.28 -6.52 10.06
C ALA A 280 -25.14 -7.76 9.16
N GLN A 281 -24.13 -7.78 8.31
CA GLN A 281 -23.80 -8.95 7.50
C GLN A 281 -22.81 -9.83 8.26
N GLY A 282 -22.99 -11.15 8.14
CA GLY A 282 -22.05 -12.09 8.72
C GLY A 282 -20.87 -12.40 7.80
N LEU A 283 -20.02 -13.35 8.19
CA LEU A 283 -18.85 -13.78 7.43
C LEU A 283 -19.23 -14.71 6.27
N PRO A 284 -18.49 -14.64 5.14
CA PRO A 284 -18.56 -15.65 4.08
C PRO A 284 -18.11 -17.02 4.58
N ALA A 285 -18.60 -18.08 3.91
CA ALA A 285 -18.09 -19.43 4.11
C ALA A 285 -16.57 -19.45 3.83
N ASN A 286 -15.81 -20.21 4.66
CA ASN A 286 -14.35 -20.34 4.55
C ASN A 286 -13.54 -19.03 4.61
N ALA A 287 -14.07 -17.97 5.21
CA ALA A 287 -13.40 -16.67 5.29
C ALA A 287 -11.95 -16.77 5.80
N SER A 288 -11.66 -17.66 6.76
CA SER A 288 -10.30 -17.82 7.31
C SER A 288 -9.27 -18.36 6.31
N ILE A 289 -9.69 -19.17 5.33
CA ILE A 289 -8.80 -19.80 4.34
C ILE A 289 -8.71 -18.93 3.09
N ASP A 290 -9.83 -18.41 2.62
CA ASP A 290 -9.93 -17.68 1.35
C ASP A 290 -9.42 -16.24 1.43
N LEU A 291 -9.27 -15.68 2.64
CA LEU A 291 -8.71 -14.33 2.86
C LEU A 291 -7.38 -14.12 2.15
N ILE A 292 -6.53 -15.16 2.07
CA ILE A 292 -5.20 -15.08 1.43
C ILE A 292 -5.31 -14.72 -0.06
N GLY A 293 -6.33 -15.24 -0.76
CA GLY A 293 -6.56 -14.96 -2.18
C GLY A 293 -7.43 -13.74 -2.46
N ARG A 294 -8.00 -13.12 -1.42
CA ARG A 294 -8.99 -12.05 -1.58
C ARG A 294 -8.59 -10.71 -0.99
N ARG A 295 -7.37 -10.58 -0.48
CA ARG A 295 -6.81 -9.32 0.02
C ARG A 295 -5.65 -8.87 -0.85
N PRO A 296 -5.71 -7.64 -1.39
CA PRO A 296 -4.64 -7.12 -2.26
C PRO A 296 -3.30 -6.92 -1.51
N ASP A 297 -3.32 -6.56 -0.22
CA ASP A 297 -2.13 -6.42 0.62
C ASP A 297 -1.39 -7.75 0.85
N ILE A 298 -2.12 -8.86 1.03
CA ILE A 298 -1.55 -10.21 1.13
C ILE A 298 -0.99 -10.64 -0.23
N ALA A 299 -1.71 -10.39 -1.33
CA ALA A 299 -1.25 -10.69 -2.69
C ALA A 299 0.05 -9.93 -3.02
N ALA A 300 0.13 -8.64 -2.69
CA ALA A 300 1.33 -7.82 -2.86
C ALA A 300 2.52 -8.36 -2.05
N SER A 301 2.31 -8.72 -0.79
CA SER A 301 3.38 -9.27 0.05
C SER A 301 3.87 -10.62 -0.45
N ARG A 302 2.98 -11.48 -0.97
CA ARG A 302 3.33 -12.74 -1.62
C ARG A 302 4.19 -12.53 -2.88
N ALA A 303 3.80 -11.59 -3.74
CA ALA A 303 4.58 -11.24 -4.93
C ALA A 303 5.98 -10.75 -4.56
N ARG A 304 6.13 -10.00 -3.47
CA ARG A 304 7.45 -9.59 -2.94
C ARG A 304 8.29 -10.77 -2.44
N VAL A 305 7.70 -11.78 -1.81
CA VAL A 305 8.40 -13.02 -1.46
C VAL A 305 8.92 -13.72 -2.72
N GLU A 306 8.12 -13.79 -3.77
CA GLU A 306 8.54 -14.38 -5.05
C GLU A 306 9.67 -13.59 -5.70
N ALA A 307 9.59 -12.25 -5.73
CA ALA A 307 10.66 -11.39 -6.21
C ALA A 307 11.97 -11.64 -5.46
N ALA A 308 11.93 -11.69 -4.13
CA ALA A 308 13.09 -11.95 -3.30
C ALA A 308 13.66 -13.37 -3.54
N ALA A 309 12.81 -14.37 -3.77
CA ALA A 309 13.24 -15.73 -4.12
C ALA A 309 13.99 -15.76 -5.47
N GLN A 310 13.53 -15.00 -6.47
CA GLN A 310 14.22 -14.91 -7.75
C GLN A 310 15.55 -14.16 -7.63
N ARG A 311 15.65 -13.12 -6.77
CA ARG A 311 16.92 -12.42 -6.49
C ARG A 311 17.98 -13.31 -5.83
N ILE A 312 17.57 -14.32 -5.04
CA ILE A 312 18.51 -15.36 -4.56
C ILE A 312 19.07 -16.15 -5.73
N LYS A 313 18.22 -16.55 -6.72
CA LYS A 313 18.66 -17.30 -7.90
C LYS A 313 19.61 -16.45 -8.77
N GLU A 314 19.29 -15.16 -8.94
CA GLU A 314 20.16 -14.19 -9.62
C GLU A 314 21.55 -14.11 -8.98
N ALA A 315 21.59 -13.92 -7.63
CA ALA A 315 22.84 -13.84 -6.88
C ALA A 315 23.63 -15.17 -6.91
N ARG A 316 22.93 -16.31 -6.91
CA ARG A 316 23.55 -17.62 -7.07
C ARG A 316 24.15 -17.79 -8.48
N ALA A 317 23.44 -17.34 -9.50
CA ALA A 317 23.92 -17.41 -10.89
C ALA A 317 25.20 -16.58 -11.12
N ALA A 318 25.43 -15.54 -10.31
CA ALA A 318 26.66 -14.73 -10.37
C ALA A 318 27.96 -15.48 -9.97
N PHE A 319 27.87 -16.67 -9.36
CA PHE A 319 29.03 -17.51 -9.07
C PHE A 319 29.52 -18.32 -10.26
N TYR A 320 28.72 -18.42 -11.32
CA TYR A 320 29.01 -19.22 -12.50
C TYR A 320 29.64 -18.37 -13.61
N PRO A 321 30.32 -19.00 -14.61
CA PRO A 321 30.92 -18.27 -15.73
C PRO A 321 29.83 -17.47 -16.49
N ASN A 322 30.14 -16.21 -16.81
CA ASN A 322 29.32 -15.43 -17.74
C ASN A 322 29.88 -15.58 -19.17
N ILE A 323 29.01 -15.84 -20.14
CA ILE A 323 29.36 -15.97 -21.56
C ILE A 323 28.65 -14.86 -22.32
N ASN A 324 29.46 -13.95 -22.86
CA ASN A 324 29.00 -12.83 -23.68
C ASN A 324 29.47 -13.00 -25.12
N LEU A 325 28.60 -12.80 -26.09
CA LEU A 325 28.93 -12.74 -27.51
C LEU A 325 28.93 -11.26 -27.92
N SER A 326 30.13 -10.81 -28.37
CA SER A 326 30.29 -9.46 -28.89
C SER A 326 30.62 -9.53 -30.39
N ALA A 327 30.09 -8.60 -31.18
CA ALA A 327 30.44 -8.43 -32.56
C ALA A 327 30.60 -6.93 -32.87
N LEU A 328 31.50 -6.64 -33.76
CA LEU A 328 31.85 -5.28 -34.19
C LEU A 328 32.00 -5.26 -35.71
N ILE A 329 31.40 -4.29 -36.35
CA ILE A 329 31.54 -4.04 -37.78
C ILE A 329 31.61 -2.54 -38.06
N GLY A 330 32.52 -2.10 -38.90
CA GLY A 330 32.65 -0.68 -39.17
C GLY A 330 33.75 -0.33 -40.14
N LEU A 331 34.12 0.95 -40.12
CA LEU A 331 35.21 1.56 -40.89
C LEU A 331 36.20 2.15 -39.90
N GLN A 332 37.49 1.93 -40.15
CA GLN A 332 38.58 2.50 -39.38
C GLN A 332 39.72 2.94 -40.34
N ALA A 333 40.21 4.12 -40.14
CA ALA A 333 41.33 4.60 -40.95
C ALA A 333 42.28 5.51 -40.15
N PHE A 334 43.55 5.47 -40.55
CA PHE A 334 44.52 6.48 -40.20
C PHE A 334 44.40 7.59 -41.24
N GLY A 335 44.15 8.84 -40.79
CA GLY A 335 43.72 9.93 -41.61
C GLY A 335 42.21 9.92 -41.83
N LEU A 336 41.48 10.90 -41.25
CA LEU A 336 40.00 10.98 -41.35
C LEU A 336 39.51 11.01 -42.82
N GLY A 337 40.30 11.59 -43.75
CA GLY A 337 39.94 11.61 -45.16
C GLY A 337 39.92 10.23 -45.83
N ASN A 338 40.52 9.22 -45.20
CA ASN A 338 40.58 7.86 -45.72
C ASN A 338 39.50 6.95 -45.15
N LEU A 339 38.65 7.45 -44.23
CA LEU A 339 37.69 6.63 -43.50
C LEU A 339 36.73 5.88 -44.45
N PHE A 340 36.32 6.50 -45.55
CA PHE A 340 35.40 5.92 -46.54
C PHE A 340 36.14 5.34 -47.76
N SER A 341 37.48 5.18 -47.69
CA SER A 341 38.27 4.60 -48.76
C SER A 341 38.18 3.07 -48.79
N GLY A 342 38.47 2.49 -49.95
CA GLY A 342 38.58 1.03 -50.09
C GLY A 342 39.61 0.46 -49.11
N GLY A 343 39.28 -0.56 -48.34
CA GLY A 343 40.15 -1.19 -47.36
C GLY A 343 40.01 -0.70 -45.91
N SER A 344 39.16 0.30 -45.64
CA SER A 344 38.89 0.80 -44.29
C SER A 344 37.91 -0.06 -43.47
N SER A 345 37.27 -1.05 -44.09
CA SER A 345 36.33 -1.92 -43.39
C SER A 345 37.04 -2.86 -42.42
N PHE A 346 36.44 -3.01 -41.23
CA PHE A 346 36.88 -3.97 -40.23
C PHE A 346 35.71 -4.64 -39.57
N GLY A 347 35.93 -5.79 -38.95
CA GLY A 347 34.90 -6.50 -38.20
C GLY A 347 35.49 -7.61 -37.34
N SER A 348 34.82 -7.92 -36.26
CA SER A 348 35.20 -9.04 -35.41
C SER A 348 33.94 -9.64 -34.76
N VAL A 349 34.00 -10.95 -34.48
CA VAL A 349 33.02 -11.66 -33.63
C VAL A 349 33.81 -12.37 -32.55
N SER A 350 33.52 -12.03 -31.29
CA SER A 350 34.32 -12.47 -30.14
C SER A 350 33.42 -13.02 -29.04
N PRO A 351 33.37 -14.36 -28.86
CA PRO A 351 32.81 -14.92 -27.64
C PRO A 351 33.77 -14.63 -26.47
N ALA A 352 33.25 -14.13 -25.36
CA ALA A 352 34.02 -13.86 -24.16
C ALA A 352 33.42 -14.67 -22.98
N VAL A 353 34.31 -15.37 -22.25
CA VAL A 353 33.93 -16.10 -21.02
C VAL A 353 34.63 -15.45 -19.86
N SER A 354 33.89 -15.04 -18.85
CA SER A 354 34.44 -14.49 -17.62
C SER A 354 33.96 -15.34 -16.42
N LEU A 355 34.94 -15.83 -15.62
CA LEU A 355 34.67 -16.63 -14.42
C LEU A 355 35.18 -15.87 -13.20
N PRO A 356 34.33 -15.55 -12.21
CA PRO A 356 34.77 -14.92 -10.97
C PRO A 356 35.51 -15.93 -10.08
N LEU A 357 36.86 -15.80 -9.97
CA LEU A 357 37.67 -16.69 -9.13
C LEU A 357 37.80 -16.18 -7.70
N PHE A 358 38.10 -14.91 -7.53
CA PHE A 358 38.27 -14.27 -6.24
C PHE A 358 37.80 -12.82 -6.27
N HIS A 359 36.83 -12.49 -5.37
CA HIS A 359 36.26 -11.15 -5.27
C HIS A 359 36.20 -10.67 -3.82
N GLY A 360 37.13 -11.10 -2.96
CA GLY A 360 37.21 -10.63 -1.57
C GLY A 360 35.96 -10.85 -0.73
N GLY A 361 35.12 -11.87 -1.04
CA GLY A 361 33.88 -12.14 -0.34
C GLY A 361 32.64 -11.39 -0.85
N ALA A 362 32.78 -10.57 -1.91
CA ALA A 362 31.65 -9.77 -2.41
C ALA A 362 30.44 -10.63 -2.87
N LEU A 363 30.68 -11.71 -3.61
CA LEU A 363 29.63 -12.64 -4.06
C LEU A 363 28.93 -13.34 -2.91
N GLN A 364 29.70 -13.82 -1.92
CA GLN A 364 29.17 -14.45 -0.71
C GLN A 364 28.34 -13.45 0.11
N GLY A 365 28.81 -12.20 0.26
CA GLY A 365 28.10 -11.14 0.94
C GLY A 365 26.77 -10.80 0.22
N GLN A 366 26.81 -10.66 -1.10
CA GLN A 366 25.60 -10.43 -1.90
C GLN A 366 24.59 -11.58 -1.77
N TYR A 367 25.04 -12.83 -1.86
CA TYR A 367 24.17 -14.00 -1.72
C TYR A 367 23.53 -14.08 -0.34
N ARG A 368 24.31 -13.86 0.75
CA ARG A 368 23.79 -13.78 2.14
C ARG A 368 22.79 -12.64 2.30
N GLY A 369 23.10 -11.47 1.74
CA GLY A 369 22.20 -10.32 1.78
C GLY A 369 20.85 -10.60 1.09
N ARG A 370 20.87 -11.23 -0.10
CA ARG A 370 19.64 -11.64 -0.80
C ARG A 370 18.86 -12.68 -0.04
N ARG A 371 19.55 -13.59 0.69
CA ARG A 371 18.88 -14.55 1.57
C ARG A 371 18.19 -13.84 2.74
N GLY A 372 18.86 -12.90 3.41
CA GLY A 372 18.27 -12.10 4.49
C GLY A 372 17.04 -11.30 4.03
N GLN A 373 17.08 -10.70 2.84
CA GLN A 373 15.92 -10.01 2.23
C GLN A 373 14.74 -10.96 1.97
N TYR A 374 15.02 -12.20 1.56
CA TYR A 374 13.97 -13.21 1.40
C TYR A 374 13.36 -13.62 2.75
N ASP A 375 14.20 -13.86 3.76
CA ASP A 375 13.75 -14.24 5.11
C ASP A 375 12.88 -13.12 5.71
N GLU A 376 13.26 -11.85 5.51
CA GLU A 376 12.46 -10.66 5.85
C GLU A 376 11.11 -10.65 5.12
N ALA A 377 11.11 -10.86 3.80
CA ALA A 377 9.88 -10.85 3.00
C ALA A 377 8.88 -11.93 3.46
N VAL A 378 9.37 -13.14 3.83
CA VAL A 378 8.53 -14.21 4.40
C VAL A 378 7.93 -13.78 5.74
N ALA A 379 8.73 -13.19 6.63
CA ALA A 379 8.25 -12.71 7.92
C ALA A 379 7.21 -11.59 7.78
N LEU A 380 7.40 -10.67 6.81
CA LEU A 380 6.44 -9.61 6.49
C LEU A 380 5.11 -10.18 5.96
N TYR A 381 5.18 -11.21 5.09
CA TYR A 381 4.00 -11.91 4.61
C TYR A 381 3.23 -12.56 5.76
N ASP A 382 3.90 -13.32 6.64
CA ASP A 382 3.26 -13.96 7.79
C ASP A 382 2.60 -12.93 8.72
N ARG A 383 3.26 -11.80 8.96
CA ARG A 383 2.70 -10.67 9.72
C ARG A 383 1.42 -10.13 9.08
N GLN A 384 1.42 -9.95 7.74
CA GLN A 384 0.26 -9.44 7.02
C GLN A 384 -0.95 -10.38 7.11
N VAL A 385 -0.71 -11.70 7.04
CA VAL A 385 -1.76 -12.71 7.22
C VAL A 385 -2.34 -12.65 8.64
N ILE A 386 -1.49 -12.59 9.67
CA ILE A 386 -1.94 -12.49 11.06
C ILE A 386 -2.79 -11.23 11.27
N GLU A 387 -2.35 -10.10 10.75
CA GLU A 387 -3.08 -8.82 10.86
C GLU A 387 -4.44 -8.90 10.17
N ALA A 388 -4.52 -9.49 8.98
CA ALA A 388 -5.78 -9.69 8.27
C ALA A 388 -6.78 -10.55 9.05
N LEU A 389 -6.31 -11.64 9.66
CA LEU A 389 -7.12 -12.50 10.52
C LEU A 389 -7.61 -11.76 11.76
N ARG A 390 -6.74 -10.96 12.40
CA ARG A 390 -7.09 -10.12 13.55
C ARG A 390 -8.15 -9.09 13.18
N GLU A 391 -7.95 -8.31 12.10
CA GLU A 391 -8.91 -7.30 11.64
C GLU A 391 -10.30 -7.92 11.38
N THR A 392 -10.33 -9.08 10.75
CA THR A 392 -11.58 -9.80 10.48
C THR A 392 -12.27 -10.26 11.76
N ALA A 393 -11.51 -10.83 12.71
CA ALA A 393 -12.04 -11.28 14.01
C ALA A 393 -12.57 -10.10 14.85
N ASP A 394 -11.86 -8.97 14.86
CA ASP A 394 -12.27 -7.75 15.56
C ASP A 394 -13.57 -7.18 14.98
N ALA A 395 -13.70 -7.13 13.65
CA ALA A 395 -14.90 -6.65 12.97
C ALA A 395 -16.13 -7.54 13.31
N VAL A 396 -15.98 -8.86 13.24
CA VAL A 396 -17.04 -9.82 13.57
C VAL A 396 -17.45 -9.73 15.03
N THR A 397 -16.47 -9.67 15.94
CA THR A 397 -16.75 -9.54 17.37
C THR A 397 -17.53 -8.27 17.67
N SER A 398 -17.11 -7.16 17.06
CA SER A 398 -17.76 -5.87 17.20
C SER A 398 -19.18 -5.87 16.65
N GLN A 399 -19.43 -6.46 15.47
CA GLN A 399 -20.78 -6.59 14.90
C GLN A 399 -21.71 -7.43 15.78
N LYS A 400 -21.26 -8.59 16.27
CA LYS A 400 -22.05 -9.45 17.17
C LYS A 400 -22.46 -8.70 18.44
N LYS A 401 -21.56 -7.91 19.03
CA LYS A 401 -21.83 -7.15 20.25
C LYS A 401 -22.70 -5.92 20.00
N LEU A 402 -22.61 -5.32 18.80
CA LEU A 402 -23.42 -4.16 18.45
C LEU A 402 -24.92 -4.46 18.48
N VAL A 403 -25.36 -5.61 17.98
CA VAL A 403 -26.78 -6.00 17.92
C VAL A 403 -27.41 -5.98 19.33
N SER A 404 -26.77 -6.65 20.29
CA SER A 404 -27.28 -6.67 21.69
C SER A 404 -27.19 -5.30 22.34
N ARG A 405 -26.08 -4.55 22.14
CA ARG A 405 -25.94 -3.19 22.71
C ARG A 405 -27.00 -2.24 22.17
N LEU A 406 -27.28 -2.27 20.87
CA LEU A 406 -28.29 -1.41 20.25
C LEU A 406 -29.69 -1.74 20.79
N ALA A 407 -30.02 -3.01 20.98
CA ALA A 407 -31.30 -3.43 21.55
C ALA A 407 -31.48 -2.91 22.98
N GLU A 408 -30.48 -3.06 23.85
CA GLU A 408 -30.52 -2.56 25.23
C GLU A 408 -30.52 -1.02 25.28
N SER A 409 -29.75 -0.35 24.45
CA SER A 409 -29.73 1.12 24.41
C SER A 409 -31.05 1.70 23.91
N ARG A 410 -31.76 1.04 22.99
CA ARG A 410 -33.11 1.45 22.57
C ARG A 410 -34.15 1.28 23.68
N ARG A 411 -34.05 0.20 24.48
CA ARG A 411 -34.92 0.03 25.68
C ARG A 411 -34.64 1.14 26.69
N ALA A 412 -33.36 1.37 27.02
CA ALA A 412 -32.99 2.42 27.94
C ALA A 412 -33.47 3.82 27.46
N LEU A 413 -33.40 4.09 26.15
CA LEU A 413 -33.92 5.34 25.59
C LEU A 413 -35.44 5.46 25.84
N ALA A 414 -36.22 4.41 25.57
CA ALA A 414 -37.66 4.43 25.79
C ALA A 414 -37.99 4.69 27.25
N ASP A 415 -37.30 4.04 28.21
CA ASP A 415 -37.50 4.24 29.64
C ASP A 415 -37.10 5.66 30.08
N PHE A 416 -36.00 6.24 29.54
CA PHE A 416 -35.61 7.61 29.83
C PHE A 416 -36.53 8.66 29.21
N GLU A 417 -37.11 8.43 28.03
CA GLU A 417 -38.09 9.29 27.40
C GLU A 417 -39.39 9.34 28.25
N GLU A 418 -39.84 8.19 28.77
CA GLU A 418 -40.99 8.12 29.67
C GLU A 418 -40.67 8.83 31.01
N ALA A 419 -39.51 8.55 31.62
CA ALA A 419 -39.10 9.19 32.87
C ALA A 419 -39.02 10.72 32.75
N SER A 420 -38.45 11.23 31.63
CA SER A 420 -38.37 12.68 31.36
C SER A 420 -39.74 13.30 31.19
N SER A 421 -40.66 12.63 30.49
CA SER A 421 -42.04 13.07 30.35
C SER A 421 -42.76 13.15 31.71
N LEU A 422 -42.66 12.10 32.52
CA LEU A 422 -43.28 12.04 33.86
C LEU A 422 -42.68 13.09 34.82
N ALA A 423 -41.34 13.28 34.80
CA ALA A 423 -40.69 14.29 35.62
C ALA A 423 -41.21 15.71 35.29
N ARG A 424 -41.37 16.02 34.00
CA ARG A 424 -41.92 17.30 33.53
C ARG A 424 -43.36 17.50 33.95
N GLN A 425 -44.23 16.49 33.78
CA GLN A 425 -45.61 16.55 34.24
C GLN A 425 -45.70 16.77 35.75
N ARG A 426 -44.95 16.04 36.56
CA ARG A 426 -44.90 16.22 38.01
C ARG A 426 -44.45 17.63 38.42
N TYR A 427 -43.43 18.17 37.70
CA TYR A 427 -42.96 19.54 37.93
C TYR A 427 -44.03 20.58 37.58
N GLU A 428 -44.75 20.42 36.47
CA GLU A 428 -45.87 21.28 36.07
C GLU A 428 -46.93 21.35 37.16
N HIS A 429 -47.20 20.23 37.84
CA HIS A 429 -48.18 20.15 38.94
C HIS A 429 -47.58 20.45 40.33
N GLY A 430 -46.30 20.87 40.41
CA GLY A 430 -45.67 21.19 41.70
C GLY A 430 -45.29 20.00 42.57
N LEU A 431 -45.23 18.79 41.98
CA LEU A 431 -44.95 17.51 42.66
C LEU A 431 -43.48 17.05 42.47
N ALA A 432 -42.67 17.83 41.77
CA ALA A 432 -41.23 17.62 41.58
C ALA A 432 -40.51 18.95 41.54
N THR A 433 -39.17 18.91 41.68
CA THR A 433 -38.29 20.09 41.60
C THR A 433 -37.76 20.25 40.15
N TYR A 434 -37.25 21.45 39.83
CA TYR A 434 -36.52 21.67 38.57
C TYR A 434 -35.33 20.73 38.41
N LEU A 435 -34.66 20.37 39.51
CA LEU A 435 -33.51 19.46 39.49
C LEU A 435 -33.91 18.04 39.04
N ASP A 436 -35.14 17.57 39.41
CA ASP A 436 -35.65 16.28 38.97
C ASP A 436 -35.88 16.28 37.45
N VAL A 437 -36.45 17.36 36.90
CA VAL A 437 -36.63 17.53 35.45
C VAL A 437 -35.28 17.54 34.72
N LEU A 438 -34.34 18.34 35.22
CA LEU A 438 -32.99 18.47 34.64
C LEU A 438 -32.28 17.12 34.59
N SER A 439 -32.34 16.35 35.68
CA SER A 439 -31.72 15.02 35.74
C SER A 439 -32.31 14.04 34.73
N ALA A 440 -33.64 14.06 34.60
CA ALA A 440 -34.36 13.21 33.65
C ALA A 440 -34.08 13.60 32.19
N GLU A 441 -34.03 14.90 31.86
CA GLU A 441 -33.67 15.40 30.52
C GLU A 441 -32.24 15.06 30.15
N GLU A 442 -31.28 15.13 31.09
CA GLU A 442 -29.88 14.72 30.84
C GLU A 442 -29.77 13.22 30.58
N GLY A 443 -30.53 12.38 31.29
CA GLY A 443 -30.61 10.96 31.05
C GLY A 443 -31.16 10.63 29.66
N GLU A 444 -32.27 11.27 29.25
CA GLU A 444 -32.88 11.12 27.92
C GLU A 444 -31.89 11.53 26.81
N LEU A 445 -31.25 12.70 26.94
CA LEU A 445 -30.29 13.19 25.96
C LEU A 445 -29.11 12.22 25.77
N SER A 446 -28.54 11.74 26.88
CA SER A 446 -27.42 10.78 26.86
C SER A 446 -27.82 9.45 26.21
N ALA A 447 -29.03 8.93 26.54
CA ALA A 447 -29.52 7.68 25.95
C ALA A 447 -29.81 7.84 24.45
N ARG A 448 -30.40 8.97 24.02
CA ARG A 448 -30.66 9.28 22.61
C ARG A 448 -29.35 9.39 21.80
N GLN A 449 -28.34 10.05 22.35
CA GLN A 449 -27.03 10.15 21.73
C GLN A 449 -26.37 8.78 21.60
N SER A 450 -26.45 7.94 22.65
CA SER A 450 -25.92 6.57 22.61
C SER A 450 -26.56 5.71 21.51
N VAL A 451 -27.88 5.84 21.30
CA VAL A 451 -28.58 5.11 20.22
C VAL A 451 -28.12 5.60 18.85
N ALA A 452 -28.06 6.92 18.63
CA ALA A 452 -27.60 7.52 17.37
C ALA A 452 -26.17 7.09 17.01
N ASP A 453 -25.27 7.08 18.00
CA ASP A 453 -23.89 6.63 17.84
C ASP A 453 -23.80 5.14 17.47
N LEU A 454 -24.62 4.28 18.10
CA LEU A 454 -24.64 2.86 17.81
C LEU A 454 -25.25 2.55 16.43
N GLU A 455 -26.25 3.28 15.97
CA GLU A 455 -26.83 3.15 14.64
C GLU A 455 -25.83 3.51 13.54
N THR A 456 -25.08 4.60 13.72
CA THR A 456 -24.03 4.99 12.77
C THR A 456 -22.82 4.04 12.84
N ARG A 457 -22.49 3.52 14.02
CA ARG A 457 -21.45 2.52 14.21
C ARG A 457 -21.71 1.23 13.42
N ALA A 458 -22.98 0.87 13.18
CA ALA A 458 -23.33 -0.28 12.35
C ALA A 458 -22.77 -0.15 10.93
N PHE A 459 -22.88 1.03 10.33
CA PHE A 459 -22.31 1.30 9.01
C PHE A 459 -20.78 1.26 9.02
N THR A 460 -20.14 1.90 10.00
CA THR A 460 -18.69 1.89 10.13
C THR A 460 -18.15 0.47 10.28
N LEU A 461 -18.77 -0.38 11.10
CA LEU A 461 -18.35 -1.76 11.29
C LEU A 461 -18.56 -2.62 10.04
N ASP A 462 -19.57 -2.33 9.24
CA ASP A 462 -19.80 -3.00 7.97
C ASP A 462 -18.71 -2.63 6.95
N VAL A 463 -18.35 -1.35 6.84
CA VAL A 463 -17.22 -0.89 6.02
C VAL A 463 -15.90 -1.51 6.48
N GLN A 464 -15.67 -1.60 7.80
CA GLN A 464 -14.47 -2.25 8.34
C GLN A 464 -14.42 -3.74 7.99
N LEU A 465 -15.55 -4.45 8.05
CA LEU A 465 -15.62 -5.85 7.62
C LEU A 465 -15.34 -6.00 6.13
N ILE A 466 -15.90 -5.13 5.28
CA ILE A 466 -15.62 -5.12 3.84
C ILE A 466 -14.12 -4.92 3.58
N ARG A 467 -13.50 -3.97 4.26
CA ARG A 467 -12.06 -3.74 4.18
C ARG A 467 -11.26 -4.98 4.60
N ALA A 468 -11.62 -5.58 5.72
CA ALA A 468 -10.97 -6.78 6.24
C ALA A 468 -11.10 -7.99 5.29
N LEU A 469 -12.22 -8.07 4.55
CA LEU A 469 -12.49 -9.09 3.53
C LEU A 469 -11.91 -8.75 2.13
N GLY A 470 -11.24 -7.59 1.98
CA GLY A 470 -10.57 -7.20 0.74
C GLY A 470 -11.44 -6.47 -0.29
N GLY A 471 -12.67 -6.02 0.08
CA GLY A 471 -13.47 -5.08 -0.72
C GLY A 471 -13.85 -5.56 -2.12
N GLY A 472 -13.96 -6.88 -2.34
CA GLY A 472 -14.28 -7.46 -3.65
C GLY A 472 -13.08 -7.75 -4.55
N PHE A 473 -11.86 -7.61 -4.03
CA PHE A 473 -10.66 -8.06 -4.73
C PHE A 473 -10.63 -9.59 -4.84
N SER A 474 -10.15 -10.10 -5.98
CA SER A 474 -9.84 -11.50 -6.20
C SER A 474 -8.53 -11.56 -6.99
N ALA A 475 -7.52 -12.20 -6.42
CA ALA A 475 -6.34 -12.56 -7.19
C ALA A 475 -6.77 -13.62 -8.23
N ALA A 476 -6.76 -13.22 -9.51
CA ALA A 476 -7.06 -14.13 -10.63
C ALA A 476 -5.94 -15.17 -10.81
#